data_bf99ea2bdf876d589af357774454cecc
#
_entry.id   bf99ea2bdf876d589af357774454cecc
#
_cell.length_a   1.000
_cell.length_b   1.000
_cell.length_c   1.000
_cell.angle_alpha   90.00
_cell.angle_beta   90.00
_cell.angle_gamma   90.00
#
_symmetry.space_group_name_H-M   'P 1'
#
loop_
_entity.id
_entity.type
_entity.pdbx_description
1 polymer ?
#
loop_
_entity_poly.entity_id
_entity_poly.type
_entity_poly.pdbx_seq_one_letter_code
_entity_poly.pdbx_strand_id
1 'polypeptide(L)'
;MRPIFLPYVSIADMLTQTFGSDCEVVLHDLNDPEHSVVYVSNGTVTGRRPGDSFDQLVRQVILSDGRKDDYAANYYFTAPNGKRIRSSTVFIRDADGRLEGALCINLDTTRLTQQIAYLQSFLPDRSKPKQPPQSEHISVMIENLMDNILSGCDVQSLSREARIAKVRFMDEKDVFLMKGSIEKAAEKLGVNKVTIYSYLDEARGKRG
;
A
#
# COMPACT_ATOMS: atom_id res chain seq x y z
N MET A 1 -4.54 16.92 -41.34
CA MET A 1 -3.38 16.15 -40.81
C MET A 1 -2.38 15.90 -41.92
N ARG A 2 -1.10 16.16 -41.67
CA ARG A 2 0.00 15.99 -42.62
C ARG A 2 0.29 14.51 -42.90
N PRO A 3 0.72 14.14 -44.16
CA PRO A 3 0.94 12.73 -44.53
C PRO A 3 1.92 11.98 -43.63
N ILE A 4 2.93 12.65 -43.07
CA ILE A 4 3.93 12.08 -42.17
C ILE A 4 3.29 11.44 -40.92
N PHE A 5 2.10 11.89 -40.51
CA PHE A 5 1.43 11.40 -39.29
C PHE A 5 0.50 10.22 -39.55
N LEU A 6 0.13 9.92 -40.80
CA LEU A 6 -0.83 8.89 -41.14
C LEU A 6 -0.46 7.47 -40.59
N PRO A 7 0.81 7.02 -40.66
CA PRO A 7 1.20 5.72 -40.13
C PRO A 7 0.98 5.60 -38.62
N TYR A 8 1.05 6.72 -37.91
CA TYR A 8 0.94 6.73 -36.42
C TYR A 8 -0.52 6.64 -35.93
N VAL A 9 -1.51 6.93 -36.78
CA VAL A 9 -2.93 6.81 -36.43
C VAL A 9 -3.28 5.36 -36.08
N SER A 10 -2.92 4.41 -36.96
CA SER A 10 -3.16 3.00 -36.71
C SER A 10 -2.39 2.47 -35.49
N ILE A 11 -1.19 3.00 -35.24
CA ILE A 11 -0.41 2.68 -34.04
C ILE A 11 -1.15 3.19 -32.79
N ALA A 12 -1.66 4.43 -32.83
CA ALA A 12 -2.42 5.02 -31.73
C ALA A 12 -3.66 4.19 -31.37
N ASP A 13 -4.42 3.79 -32.38
CA ASP A 13 -5.64 2.98 -32.19
C ASP A 13 -5.31 1.58 -31.65
N MET A 14 -4.30 0.94 -32.21
CA MET A 14 -3.85 -0.36 -31.73
C MET A 14 -3.44 -0.30 -30.25
N LEU A 15 -2.68 0.71 -29.86
CA LEU A 15 -2.21 0.87 -28.48
C LEU A 15 -3.38 1.08 -27.51
N THR A 16 -4.34 1.95 -27.85
CA THR A 16 -5.50 2.18 -26.98
C THR A 16 -6.40 0.95 -26.87
N GLN A 17 -6.56 0.18 -27.95
CA GLN A 17 -7.29 -1.08 -27.89
C GLN A 17 -6.57 -2.12 -27.04
N THR A 18 -5.25 -2.18 -27.13
CA THR A 18 -4.43 -3.15 -26.35
C THR A 18 -4.44 -2.85 -24.86
N PHE A 19 -4.30 -1.58 -24.48
CA PHE A 19 -4.19 -1.16 -23.06
C PHE A 19 -5.54 -0.77 -22.45
N GLY A 20 -6.59 -0.65 -23.24
CA GLY A 20 -7.96 -0.40 -22.78
C GLY A 20 -8.26 1.05 -22.42
N SER A 21 -9.34 1.24 -21.64
CA SER A 21 -9.94 2.55 -21.36
C SER A 21 -9.04 3.52 -20.62
N ASP A 22 -8.05 3.03 -19.90
CA ASP A 22 -7.12 3.85 -19.13
C ASP A 22 -5.92 4.35 -19.98
N CYS A 23 -5.88 3.98 -21.28
CA CYS A 23 -4.85 4.41 -22.23
C CYS A 23 -5.41 5.42 -23.23
N GLU A 24 -4.71 6.53 -23.40
CA GLU A 24 -4.92 7.53 -24.43
C GLU A 24 -3.64 7.66 -25.26
N VAL A 25 -3.78 7.84 -26.57
CA VAL A 25 -2.65 8.20 -27.44
C VAL A 25 -2.97 9.48 -28.18
N VAL A 26 -2.05 10.43 -28.08
CA VAL A 26 -2.17 11.77 -28.69
C VAL A 26 -1.05 11.96 -29.68
N LEU A 27 -1.41 12.41 -30.88
CA LEU A 27 -0.47 12.77 -31.93
C LEU A 27 -0.44 14.29 -32.10
N HIS A 28 0.77 14.85 -32.00
CA HIS A 28 1.02 16.29 -32.11
C HIS A 28 1.78 16.64 -33.39
N ASP A 29 1.35 17.69 -34.07
CA ASP A 29 2.12 18.42 -35.08
C ASP A 29 2.84 19.58 -34.39
N LEU A 30 4.15 19.54 -34.33
CA LEU A 30 4.95 20.54 -33.64
C LEU A 30 5.24 21.78 -34.50
N ASN A 31 4.81 21.77 -35.78
CA ASN A 31 4.88 22.94 -36.64
C ASN A 31 3.69 23.90 -36.44
N ASP A 32 2.62 23.44 -35.78
CA ASP A 32 1.49 24.28 -35.35
C ASP A 32 1.25 24.13 -33.83
N PRO A 33 2.03 24.82 -33.00
CA PRO A 33 1.95 24.66 -31.55
C PRO A 33 0.62 25.09 -30.96
N GLU A 34 -0.12 25.98 -31.56
CA GLU A 34 -1.40 26.48 -31.06
C GLU A 34 -2.53 25.48 -31.28
N HIS A 35 -2.42 24.64 -32.32
CA HIS A 35 -3.38 23.57 -32.65
C HIS A 35 -2.65 22.24 -32.85
N SER A 36 -1.70 21.95 -31.98
CA SER A 36 -0.76 20.85 -32.18
C SER A 36 -1.40 19.49 -32.15
N VAL A 37 -2.51 19.29 -31.42
CA VAL A 37 -3.19 18.00 -31.35
C VAL A 37 -3.88 17.71 -32.68
N VAL A 38 -3.31 16.79 -33.46
CA VAL A 38 -3.86 16.41 -34.79
C VAL A 38 -4.66 15.14 -34.75
N TYR A 39 -4.44 14.29 -33.76
CA TYR A 39 -5.19 13.05 -33.53
C TYR A 39 -5.19 12.65 -32.07
N VAL A 40 -6.32 12.11 -31.61
CA VAL A 40 -6.47 11.54 -30.27
C VAL A 40 -7.22 10.22 -30.37
N SER A 41 -6.62 9.17 -29.85
CA SER A 41 -7.31 7.90 -29.60
C SER A 41 -7.63 7.83 -28.11
N ASN A 42 -8.92 7.66 -27.75
CA ASN A 42 -9.46 7.66 -26.40
C ASN A 42 -9.19 8.93 -25.57
N GLY A 43 -9.61 10.09 -26.05
CA GLY A 43 -9.45 11.39 -25.37
C GLY A 43 -10.13 11.56 -24.01
N THR A 44 -10.72 10.50 -23.44
CA THR A 44 -11.36 10.55 -22.10
C THR A 44 -10.37 10.51 -20.95
N VAL A 45 -9.11 10.15 -21.22
CA VAL A 45 -8.06 10.06 -20.21
C VAL A 45 -7.61 11.42 -19.73
N THR A 46 -7.17 12.30 -20.65
CA THR A 46 -6.75 13.67 -20.31
C THR A 46 -7.78 14.73 -20.64
N GLY A 47 -8.76 14.40 -21.47
CA GLY A 47 -9.77 15.34 -21.99
C GLY A 47 -9.36 16.06 -23.28
N ARG A 48 -8.23 15.72 -23.87
CA ARG A 48 -7.72 16.35 -25.10
C ARG A 48 -8.56 16.02 -26.31
N ARG A 49 -8.58 17.01 -27.25
CA ARG A 49 -9.30 16.93 -28.53
C ARG A 49 -8.42 17.42 -29.67
N PRO A 50 -8.64 16.93 -30.90
CA PRO A 50 -8.00 17.53 -32.06
C PRO A 50 -8.25 19.02 -32.11
N GLY A 51 -7.19 19.81 -32.39
CA GLY A 51 -7.21 21.27 -32.39
C GLY A 51 -6.76 21.89 -31.06
N ASP A 52 -6.59 21.13 -29.99
CA ASP A 52 -6.05 21.66 -28.73
C ASP A 52 -4.57 22.05 -28.92
N SER A 53 -4.13 22.97 -28.07
CA SER A 53 -2.76 23.40 -28.04
C SER A 53 -1.86 22.40 -27.29
N PHE A 54 -0.63 22.56 -27.52
CA PHE A 54 0.49 21.89 -26.89
C PHE A 54 0.60 22.23 -25.38
N ASP A 55 0.68 21.25 -24.55
CA ASP A 55 0.78 21.43 -23.11
C ASP A 55 2.20 21.84 -22.68
N GLN A 56 2.32 22.71 -21.68
CA GLN A 56 3.61 23.20 -21.18
C GLN A 56 4.57 22.07 -20.77
N LEU A 57 4.02 20.95 -20.32
CA LEU A 57 4.83 19.80 -19.88
C LEU A 57 5.59 19.15 -21.04
N VAL A 58 4.93 18.99 -22.20
CA VAL A 58 5.59 18.46 -23.41
C VAL A 58 6.69 19.45 -23.87
N ARG A 59 6.44 20.73 -23.75
CA ARG A 59 7.44 21.78 -24.00
C ARG A 59 8.62 21.67 -23.03
N GLN A 60 8.38 21.38 -21.73
CA GLN A 60 9.44 21.17 -20.75
C GLN A 60 10.25 19.92 -21.05
N VAL A 61 9.61 18.79 -21.41
CA VAL A 61 10.30 17.55 -21.79
C VAL A 61 11.16 17.75 -23.06
N ILE A 62 10.64 18.47 -24.05
CA ILE A 62 11.38 18.75 -25.29
C ILE A 62 12.51 19.74 -25.06
N LEU A 63 12.31 20.78 -24.22
CA LEU A 63 13.28 21.84 -24.00
C LEU A 63 14.30 21.54 -22.90
N SER A 64 13.93 20.73 -21.91
CA SER A 64 14.83 20.46 -20.78
C SER A 64 15.91 19.45 -21.06
N ASP A 65 15.76 18.64 -22.08
CA ASP A 65 16.58 17.43 -22.16
C ASP A 65 17.67 17.47 -23.22
N GLY A 66 17.78 18.43 -24.12
CA GLY A 66 18.89 18.48 -25.09
C GLY A 66 19.36 17.07 -25.57
N ARG A 67 18.55 16.03 -25.32
CA ARG A 67 18.91 14.62 -25.49
C ARG A 67 18.94 14.25 -26.96
N LYS A 68 19.92 13.47 -27.27
CA LYS A 68 20.05 12.79 -28.56
C LYS A 68 19.03 11.65 -28.75
N ASP A 69 18.22 11.36 -27.72
CA ASP A 69 17.27 10.27 -27.75
C ASP A 69 15.96 10.70 -28.40
N ASP A 70 15.42 9.89 -29.29
CA ASP A 70 14.18 10.17 -30.01
C ASP A 70 12.92 9.88 -29.18
N TYR A 71 13.05 9.66 -27.87
CA TYR A 71 11.92 9.43 -26.99
C TYR A 71 12.20 9.86 -25.54
N ALA A 72 11.10 10.13 -24.81
CA ALA A 72 11.09 10.27 -23.35
C ALA A 72 10.07 9.30 -22.78
N ALA A 73 10.45 8.52 -21.76
CA ALA A 73 9.56 7.49 -21.22
C ALA A 73 9.34 7.61 -19.71
N ASN A 74 8.13 7.20 -19.27
CA ASN A 74 7.80 7.00 -17.85
C ASN A 74 7.85 8.28 -17.00
N TYR A 75 7.49 9.41 -17.54
CA TYR A 75 7.29 10.64 -16.75
C TYR A 75 5.84 10.75 -16.28
N TYR A 76 5.62 11.52 -15.21
CA TYR A 76 4.31 11.65 -14.56
C TYR A 76 3.86 13.11 -14.56
N PHE A 77 2.56 13.30 -14.77
CA PHE A 77 1.91 14.59 -14.57
C PHE A 77 0.48 14.40 -14.06
N THR A 78 -0.13 15.49 -13.58
CA THR A 78 -1.54 15.54 -13.25
C THR A 78 -2.29 16.28 -14.37
N ALA A 79 -3.25 15.60 -14.97
CA ALA A 79 -4.10 16.20 -16.01
C ALA A 79 -5.06 17.24 -15.38
N PRO A 80 -5.61 18.18 -16.18
CA PRO A 80 -6.55 19.18 -15.67
C PRO A 80 -7.78 18.60 -14.97
N ASN A 81 -8.19 17.38 -15.34
CA ASN A 81 -9.28 16.66 -14.72
C ASN A 81 -8.87 15.93 -13.39
N GLY A 82 -7.68 16.18 -12.86
CA GLY A 82 -7.17 15.64 -11.62
C GLY A 82 -6.60 14.21 -11.69
N LYS A 83 -6.61 13.58 -12.86
CA LYS A 83 -6.08 12.23 -13.05
C LYS A 83 -4.55 12.23 -13.01
N ARG A 84 -3.97 11.21 -12.40
CA ARG A 84 -2.53 10.99 -12.39
C ARG A 84 -2.11 10.17 -13.59
N ILE A 85 -1.39 10.79 -14.50
CA ILE A 85 -1.00 10.23 -15.78
C ILE A 85 0.46 9.83 -15.76
N ARG A 86 0.75 8.59 -16.19
CA ARG A 86 2.07 8.14 -16.60
C ARG A 86 2.17 8.25 -18.10
N SER A 87 3.15 9.01 -18.60
CA SER A 87 3.27 9.31 -20.01
C SER A 87 4.62 8.87 -20.58
N SER A 88 4.62 8.60 -21.89
CA SER A 88 5.82 8.41 -22.68
C SER A 88 5.60 9.04 -24.06
N THR A 89 6.65 9.65 -24.61
CA THR A 89 6.58 10.37 -25.88
C THR A 89 7.70 9.90 -26.79
N VAL A 90 7.39 9.60 -28.04
CA VAL A 90 8.35 9.43 -29.11
C VAL A 90 8.28 10.64 -30.03
N PHE A 91 9.43 11.15 -30.46
CA PHE A 91 9.56 12.29 -31.36
C PHE A 91 9.59 11.82 -32.81
N ILE A 92 8.82 12.50 -33.66
CA ILE A 92 8.68 12.18 -35.06
C ILE A 92 9.55 13.19 -35.81
N ARG A 93 10.48 12.70 -36.64
CA ARG A 93 11.38 13.50 -37.45
C ARG A 93 11.15 13.23 -38.93
N ASP A 94 11.46 14.23 -39.76
CA ASP A 94 11.54 14.03 -41.19
C ASP A 94 12.83 13.31 -41.63
N ALA A 95 12.99 13.15 -42.95
CA ALA A 95 14.16 12.50 -43.53
C ALA A 95 15.47 13.30 -43.29
N ASP A 96 15.38 14.60 -43.03
CA ASP A 96 16.52 15.48 -42.74
C ASP A 96 16.81 15.55 -41.23
N GLY A 97 16.06 14.79 -40.38
CA GLY A 97 16.20 14.74 -38.94
C GLY A 97 15.53 15.92 -38.20
N ARG A 98 14.73 16.74 -38.87
CA ARG A 98 14.00 17.85 -38.24
C ARG A 98 12.82 17.32 -37.47
N LEU A 99 12.60 17.90 -36.28
CA LEU A 99 11.49 17.53 -35.41
C LEU A 99 10.17 18.04 -36.01
N GLU A 100 9.29 17.11 -36.38
CA GLU A 100 8.00 17.39 -37.03
C GLU A 100 6.82 17.20 -36.11
N GLY A 101 6.90 16.24 -35.17
CA GLY A 101 5.80 15.91 -34.30
C GLY A 101 6.17 15.04 -33.14
N ALA A 102 5.15 14.62 -32.41
CA ALA A 102 5.30 13.70 -31.26
C ALA A 102 4.09 12.79 -31.14
N LEU A 103 4.33 11.52 -30.78
CA LEU A 103 3.30 10.58 -30.38
C LEU A 103 3.44 10.36 -28.86
N CYS A 104 2.41 10.69 -28.10
CA CYS A 104 2.36 10.56 -26.65
C CYS A 104 1.42 9.44 -26.24
N ILE A 105 1.88 8.51 -25.41
CA ILE A 105 1.06 7.50 -24.76
C ILE A 105 0.82 7.98 -23.33
N ASN A 106 -0.44 8.10 -22.92
CA ASN A 106 -0.89 8.54 -21.62
C ASN A 106 -1.67 7.44 -20.92
N LEU A 107 -1.18 6.95 -19.79
CA LEU A 107 -1.84 5.94 -18.98
C LEU A 107 -2.39 6.58 -17.71
N ASP A 108 -3.70 6.48 -17.50
CA ASP A 108 -4.34 6.86 -16.23
C ASP A 108 -3.98 5.86 -15.15
N THR A 109 -3.14 6.28 -14.22
CA THR A 109 -2.71 5.44 -13.08
C THR A 109 -3.52 5.68 -11.81
N THR A 110 -4.58 6.49 -11.86
CA THR A 110 -5.37 6.87 -10.69
C THR A 110 -5.98 5.66 -10.00
N ARG A 111 -6.67 4.80 -10.76
CA ARG A 111 -7.29 3.57 -10.22
C ARG A 111 -6.25 2.61 -9.67
N LEU A 112 -5.14 2.43 -10.39
CA LEU A 112 -4.04 1.56 -9.93
C LEU A 112 -3.45 2.07 -8.62
N THR A 113 -3.21 3.36 -8.50
CA THR A 113 -2.70 3.98 -7.27
C THR A 113 -3.67 3.80 -6.10
N GLN A 114 -4.98 3.95 -6.34
CA GLN A 114 -6.02 3.73 -5.33
C GLN A 114 -6.07 2.26 -4.87
N GLN A 115 -5.97 1.31 -5.80
CA GLN A 115 -5.94 -0.12 -5.48
C GLN A 115 -4.71 -0.50 -4.67
N ILE A 116 -3.53 0.04 -5.02
CA ILE A 116 -2.31 -0.17 -4.25
C ILE A 116 -2.48 0.38 -2.83
N ALA A 117 -2.98 1.61 -2.67
CA ALA A 117 -3.22 2.22 -1.37
C ALA A 117 -4.23 1.41 -0.53
N TYR A 118 -5.31 0.94 -1.18
CA TYR A 118 -6.28 0.06 -0.54
C TYR A 118 -5.64 -1.24 -0.04
N LEU A 119 -4.89 -1.94 -0.89
CA LEU A 119 -4.19 -3.17 -0.49
C LEU A 119 -3.15 -2.92 0.61
N GLN A 120 -2.43 -1.80 0.55
CA GLN A 120 -1.46 -1.42 1.56
C GLN A 120 -2.11 -1.17 2.93
N SER A 121 -3.37 -0.73 2.98
CA SER A 121 -4.09 -0.49 4.23
C SER A 121 -4.32 -1.76 5.07
N PHE A 122 -4.29 -2.94 4.45
CA PHE A 122 -4.38 -4.24 5.14
C PHE A 122 -3.02 -4.76 5.64
N LEU A 123 -1.93 -4.16 5.20
CA LEU A 123 -0.59 -4.59 5.62
C LEU A 123 -0.13 -3.78 6.82
N PRO A 124 0.61 -4.41 7.75
CA PRO A 124 1.26 -3.66 8.83
C PRO A 124 2.13 -2.55 8.23
N ASP A 125 1.99 -1.35 8.75
CA ASP A 125 2.82 -0.21 8.34
C ASP A 125 4.29 -0.48 8.67
N ARG A 126 5.05 -0.89 7.66
CA ARG A 126 6.48 -1.20 7.80
C ARG A 126 7.35 0.04 8.04
N SER A 127 6.81 1.23 7.81
CA SER A 127 7.52 2.50 8.02
C SER A 127 7.49 2.96 9.48
N LYS A 128 6.53 2.44 10.26
CA LYS A 128 6.52 2.66 11.70
C LYS A 128 7.46 1.66 12.34
N PRO A 129 8.47 2.10 13.12
CA PRO A 129 9.20 1.17 13.96
C PRO A 129 8.15 0.40 14.76
N LYS A 130 8.25 -0.95 14.79
CA LYS A 130 7.45 -1.75 15.70
C LYS A 130 7.67 -1.12 17.06
N GLN A 131 6.68 -0.35 17.55
CA GLN A 131 6.67 -0.03 18.95
C GLN A 131 6.74 -1.39 19.64
N PRO A 132 7.72 -1.64 20.50
CA PRO A 132 7.70 -2.84 21.29
C PRO A 132 6.31 -2.90 21.91
N PRO A 133 5.63 -4.06 21.91
CA PRO A 133 4.35 -4.17 22.56
C PRO A 133 4.54 -3.50 23.92
N GLN A 134 3.67 -2.55 24.25
CA GLN A 134 3.79 -1.83 25.51
C GLN A 134 3.66 -2.91 26.59
N SER A 135 4.79 -3.43 27.01
CA SER A 135 4.89 -4.54 27.98
C SER A 135 4.17 -4.21 29.27
N GLU A 136 4.10 -2.93 29.62
CA GLU A 136 3.33 -2.41 30.73
C GLU A 136 1.81 -2.62 30.56
N HIS A 137 1.25 -2.32 29.38
CA HIS A 137 -0.20 -2.51 29.15
C HIS A 137 -0.61 -3.98 29.17
N ILE A 138 0.22 -4.87 28.63
CA ILE A 138 -0.06 -6.31 28.64
C ILE A 138 0.09 -6.86 30.07
N SER A 139 1.10 -6.40 30.83
CA SER A 139 1.25 -6.77 32.23
C SER A 139 0.03 -6.39 33.06
N VAL A 140 -0.49 -5.17 32.89
CA VAL A 140 -1.69 -4.69 33.59
C VAL A 140 -2.93 -5.49 33.17
N MET A 141 -3.07 -5.82 31.88
CA MET A 141 -4.19 -6.67 31.42
C MET A 141 -4.17 -8.04 32.05
N ILE A 142 -3.00 -8.67 32.18
CA ILE A 142 -2.86 -10.00 32.80
C ILE A 142 -3.11 -9.94 34.31
N GLU A 143 -2.65 -8.90 34.99
CA GLU A 143 -2.98 -8.67 36.40
C GLU A 143 -4.50 -8.54 36.60
N ASN A 144 -5.16 -7.72 35.80
CA ASN A 144 -6.61 -7.59 35.83
C ASN A 144 -7.34 -8.90 35.54
N LEU A 145 -6.82 -9.70 34.62
CA LEU A 145 -7.36 -11.03 34.31
C LEU A 145 -7.23 -11.98 35.52
N MET A 146 -6.06 -12.01 36.18
CA MET A 146 -5.87 -12.78 37.39
C MET A 146 -6.82 -12.32 38.52
N ASP A 147 -6.98 -11.02 38.71
CA ASP A 147 -7.90 -10.45 39.69
C ASP A 147 -9.35 -10.85 39.40
N ASN A 148 -9.77 -10.82 38.16
CA ASN A 148 -11.09 -11.28 37.76
C ASN A 148 -11.30 -12.78 37.99
N ILE A 149 -10.28 -13.61 37.75
CA ILE A 149 -10.34 -15.07 38.01
C ILE A 149 -10.46 -15.35 39.51
N LEU A 150 -9.86 -14.53 40.34
CA LEU A 150 -9.87 -14.67 41.80
C LEU A 150 -11.01 -13.86 42.44
N SER A 151 -11.73 -13.04 41.69
CA SER A 151 -12.83 -12.22 42.22
C SER A 151 -13.91 -13.10 42.84
N GLY A 152 -14.47 -12.64 43.96
CA GLY A 152 -15.52 -13.34 44.71
C GLY A 152 -15.04 -14.56 45.52
N CYS A 153 -13.71 -14.79 45.57
CA CYS A 153 -13.13 -15.84 46.41
C CYS A 153 -12.31 -15.24 47.56
N ASP A 154 -12.51 -15.73 48.77
CA ASP A 154 -11.54 -15.48 49.83
C ASP A 154 -10.33 -16.42 49.61
N VAL A 155 -9.25 -15.85 49.04
CA VAL A 155 -8.05 -16.59 48.63
C VAL A 155 -7.40 -17.33 49.81
N GLN A 156 -7.52 -16.81 51.02
CA GLN A 156 -6.93 -17.40 52.20
C GLN A 156 -7.68 -18.69 52.65
N SER A 157 -8.98 -18.74 52.38
CA SER A 157 -9.85 -19.88 52.74
C SER A 157 -9.90 -20.94 51.62
N LEU A 158 -9.29 -20.72 50.44
CA LEU A 158 -9.30 -21.67 49.35
C LEU A 158 -8.60 -23.00 49.72
N SER A 159 -9.26 -24.12 49.46
CA SER A 159 -8.62 -25.42 49.56
C SER A 159 -7.51 -25.58 48.52
N ARG A 160 -6.63 -26.56 48.71
CA ARG A 160 -5.56 -26.87 47.75
C ARG A 160 -6.14 -27.18 46.36
N GLU A 161 -7.20 -27.97 46.29
CA GLU A 161 -7.87 -28.38 45.07
C GLU A 161 -8.48 -27.15 44.35
N ALA A 162 -9.08 -26.23 45.10
CA ALA A 162 -9.62 -24.99 44.56
C ALA A 162 -8.53 -24.07 43.98
N ARG A 163 -7.36 -23.98 44.62
CA ARG A 163 -6.20 -23.26 44.12
C ARG A 163 -5.67 -23.87 42.82
N ILE A 164 -5.56 -25.21 42.75
CA ILE A 164 -5.17 -25.93 41.52
C ILE A 164 -6.16 -25.65 40.40
N ALA A 165 -7.46 -25.67 40.67
CA ALA A 165 -8.47 -25.33 39.65
C ALA A 165 -8.33 -23.92 39.12
N LYS A 166 -8.02 -22.91 39.96
CA LYS A 166 -7.75 -21.55 39.55
C LYS A 166 -6.48 -21.43 38.70
N VAL A 167 -5.40 -22.11 39.10
CA VAL A 167 -4.14 -22.16 38.34
C VAL A 167 -4.34 -22.86 37.00
N ARG A 168 -5.11 -23.96 36.95
CA ARG A 168 -5.49 -24.62 35.70
C ARG A 168 -6.21 -23.67 34.77
N PHE A 169 -7.21 -22.93 35.26
CA PHE A 169 -7.95 -21.96 34.43
C PHE A 169 -7.05 -20.83 33.93
N MET A 170 -6.12 -20.34 34.75
CA MET A 170 -5.12 -19.35 34.32
C MET A 170 -4.21 -19.92 33.21
N ASP A 171 -3.81 -21.19 33.31
CA ASP A 171 -3.00 -21.88 32.30
C ASP A 171 -3.75 -22.07 30.99
N GLU A 172 -5.01 -22.50 31.05
CA GLU A 172 -5.91 -22.59 29.87
C GLU A 172 -6.16 -21.28 29.18
N LYS A 173 -5.94 -20.14 29.85
CA LYS A 173 -6.04 -18.78 29.32
C LYS A 173 -4.68 -18.16 28.97
N ASP A 174 -3.65 -19.00 28.89
CA ASP A 174 -2.29 -18.60 28.50
C ASP A 174 -1.64 -17.52 29.37
N VAL A 175 -2.14 -17.33 30.59
CA VAL A 175 -1.66 -16.33 31.54
C VAL A 175 -0.17 -16.52 31.84
N PHE A 176 0.29 -17.79 31.89
CA PHE A 176 1.66 -18.13 32.22
C PHE A 176 2.67 -18.06 31.05
N LEU A 177 2.25 -17.67 29.86
CA LEU A 177 3.16 -17.39 28.76
C LEU A 177 3.94 -16.07 28.97
N MET A 178 3.44 -15.21 29.85
CA MET A 178 4.13 -13.94 30.14
C MET A 178 5.20 -14.10 31.23
N LYS A 179 6.33 -13.44 30.96
CA LYS A 179 7.41 -13.35 31.96
C LYS A 179 6.91 -12.61 33.21
N GLY A 180 7.12 -13.22 34.39
CA GLY A 180 6.71 -12.64 35.66
C GLY A 180 5.30 -13.02 36.12
N SER A 181 4.48 -13.70 35.29
CA SER A 181 3.11 -14.11 35.67
C SER A 181 3.06 -15.17 36.77
N ILE A 182 4.06 -16.04 36.84
CA ILE A 182 4.18 -17.05 37.91
C ILE A 182 4.35 -16.36 39.27
N GLU A 183 5.20 -15.35 39.33
CA GLU A 183 5.46 -14.56 40.53
C GLU A 183 4.18 -13.86 41.00
N LYS A 184 3.47 -13.22 40.08
CA LYS A 184 2.21 -12.53 40.38
C LYS A 184 1.11 -13.47 40.80
N ALA A 185 0.98 -14.62 40.16
CA ALA A 185 0.01 -15.65 40.58
C ALA A 185 0.35 -16.20 41.99
N ALA A 186 1.62 -16.40 42.29
CA ALA A 186 2.08 -16.84 43.62
C ALA A 186 1.71 -15.82 44.70
N GLU A 187 1.97 -14.53 44.45
CA GLU A 187 1.60 -13.42 45.31
C GLU A 187 0.10 -13.37 45.57
N LYS A 188 -0.71 -13.37 44.49
CA LYS A 188 -2.17 -13.28 44.57
C LYS A 188 -2.81 -14.50 45.24
N LEU A 189 -2.24 -15.68 45.11
CA LEU A 189 -2.72 -16.92 45.76
C LEU A 189 -2.11 -17.16 47.18
N GLY A 190 -1.23 -16.29 47.63
CA GLY A 190 -0.57 -16.41 48.91
C GLY A 190 0.30 -17.66 49.05
N VAL A 191 0.97 -18.08 47.96
CA VAL A 191 1.84 -19.25 47.91
C VAL A 191 3.21 -18.89 47.32
N ASN A 192 4.19 -19.79 47.40
CA ASN A 192 5.46 -19.57 46.76
C ASN A 192 5.45 -20.02 45.27
N LYS A 193 6.44 -19.59 44.49
CA LYS A 193 6.58 -19.94 43.05
C LYS A 193 6.64 -21.46 42.83
N VAL A 194 7.33 -22.19 43.67
CA VAL A 194 7.49 -23.66 43.58
C VAL A 194 6.13 -24.32 43.68
N THR A 195 5.26 -23.79 44.54
CA THR A 195 3.89 -24.26 44.68
C THR A 195 3.07 -24.05 43.41
N ILE A 196 3.22 -22.90 42.73
CA ILE A 196 2.54 -22.64 41.44
C ILE A 196 3.02 -23.66 40.40
N TYR A 197 4.32 -23.92 40.29
CA TYR A 197 4.83 -24.95 39.37
C TYR A 197 4.27 -26.34 39.70
N SER A 198 4.19 -26.71 40.99
CA SER A 198 3.58 -27.96 41.42
C SER A 198 2.10 -28.06 41.03
N TYR A 199 1.33 -26.94 41.14
CA TYR A 199 -0.07 -26.87 40.74
C TYR A 199 -0.24 -26.95 39.20
N LEU A 200 0.68 -26.37 38.45
CA LEU A 200 0.71 -26.48 36.98
C LEU A 200 1.02 -27.89 36.51
N ASP A 201 1.99 -28.57 37.14
CA ASP A 201 2.34 -29.94 36.78
C ASP A 201 1.16 -30.90 37.08
N GLU A 202 0.45 -30.68 38.18
CA GLU A 202 -0.74 -31.46 38.53
C GLU A 202 -1.91 -31.12 37.59
N ALA A 203 -2.12 -29.84 37.28
CA ALA A 203 -3.15 -29.39 36.36
C ALA A 203 -2.97 -29.96 34.94
N ARG A 204 -1.72 -30.13 34.49
CA ARG A 204 -1.32 -30.66 33.18
C ARG A 204 -1.20 -32.19 33.16
N GLY A 205 -1.49 -32.87 34.28
CA GLY A 205 -1.44 -34.33 34.37
C GLY A 205 -0.02 -34.91 34.35
N LYS A 206 1.01 -34.12 34.68
CA LYS A 206 2.41 -34.57 34.69
C LYS A 206 2.84 -35.27 36.00
N ARG A 207 1.97 -35.28 37.00
CA ARG A 207 2.12 -36.02 38.25
C ARG A 207 0.89 -36.89 38.46
N GLY A 208 0.96 -38.12 38.03
CA GLY A 208 0.16 -39.27 38.45
C GLY A 208 1.06 -40.25 39.18
#